data_5b52820ee2ea8a032014a21e6bf9b108
#
_entry.id   5b52820ee2ea8a032014a21e6bf9b108
#
_cell.length_a   1.000
_cell.length_b   1.000
_cell.length_c   1.000
_cell.angle_alpha   90.00
_cell.angle_beta   90.00
_cell.angle_gamma   90.00
#
_symmetry.space_group_name_H-M   'P 1'
#
loop_
_entity.id
_entity.type
_entity.pdbx_description
1 polymer ?
#
loop_
_entity_poly.entity_id
_entity_poly.type
_entity_poly.pdbx_seq_one_letter_code
_entity_poly.pdbx_strand_id
1 'polypeptide(L)'
;MKKKKKANPLIVILALAIVMVLITVGVVLILGYRFTTLPNGAKFLGKSENGQPVSGTIKYQTGMEAELDYFAKTIRYKNGDIYIGDIVNGCREGNGVMQYSATGDVYEGQFRNDELSGTGVFKYAQGDVYRGTLLNSKKDGYGVFEYSNGNRYEGTFRDDVRSGQGKFVWASGASYEGGFENDLKNGYGVMTFESGSKYEGTFKNDMRDGDNCVYTWANRERYNGSFRNNLMDTRKVDENGEFIKGENGEYVHGDMAVYTFSTGRTYRGYFVEGQAVGVRIENNTEEVSNP
;
A
#
# COMPACT_ATOMS: atom_id res chain seq x y z
N MET A 1 52.09 -33.33 63.02
CA MET A 1 52.30 -32.63 61.72
C MET A 1 51.06 -32.89 60.79
N LYS A 2 50.22 -31.86 60.56
CA LYS A 2 49.12 -32.01 59.61
C LYS A 2 49.64 -31.92 58.16
N LYS A 3 49.49 -32.98 57.35
CA LYS A 3 49.85 -32.98 55.94
C LYS A 3 48.97 -31.97 55.23
N LYS A 4 49.55 -30.89 54.70
CA LYS A 4 48.85 -29.96 53.81
C LYS A 4 48.41 -30.76 52.53
N LYS A 5 47.09 -30.90 52.34
CA LYS A 5 46.54 -31.46 51.09
C LYS A 5 46.98 -30.54 49.94
N LYS A 6 47.77 -31.06 49.00
CA LYS A 6 48.07 -30.37 47.74
C LYS A 6 46.78 -30.15 46.95
N ALA A 7 46.49 -28.92 46.54
CA ALA A 7 45.34 -28.63 45.69
C ALA A 7 45.45 -29.42 44.38
N ASN A 8 44.33 -29.90 43.89
CA ASN A 8 44.28 -30.61 42.61
C ASN A 8 44.68 -29.64 41.50
N PRO A 9 45.71 -29.94 40.70
CA PRO A 9 46.19 -29.01 39.67
C PRO A 9 45.11 -28.61 38.65
N LEU A 10 44.14 -29.51 38.38
CA LEU A 10 43.00 -29.21 37.49
C LEU A 10 42.10 -28.10 38.07
N ILE A 11 41.86 -28.13 39.40
CA ILE A 11 41.04 -27.11 40.08
C ILE A 11 41.78 -25.75 40.08
N VAL A 12 43.11 -25.74 40.23
CA VAL A 12 43.92 -24.51 40.18
C VAL A 12 43.90 -23.92 38.80
N ILE A 13 44.04 -24.73 37.74
CA ILE A 13 44.00 -24.28 36.34
C ILE A 13 42.60 -23.71 36.01
N LEU A 14 41.51 -24.36 36.43
CA LEU A 14 40.17 -23.88 36.22
C LEU A 14 39.89 -22.56 36.96
N ALA A 15 40.36 -22.41 38.18
CA ALA A 15 40.23 -21.20 38.96
C ALA A 15 41.03 -20.02 38.30
N LEU A 16 42.21 -20.26 37.80
CA LEU A 16 43.00 -19.26 37.09
C LEU A 16 42.31 -18.84 35.76
N ALA A 17 41.73 -19.80 35.01
CA ALA A 17 40.99 -19.50 33.81
C ALA A 17 39.74 -18.64 34.10
N ILE A 18 39.01 -18.93 35.18
CA ILE A 18 37.87 -18.11 35.62
C ILE A 18 38.32 -16.70 35.99
N VAL A 19 39.40 -16.55 36.74
CA VAL A 19 39.94 -15.23 37.13
C VAL A 19 40.37 -14.45 35.88
N MET A 20 41.03 -15.07 34.92
CA MET A 20 41.39 -14.43 33.64
C MET A 20 40.17 -13.93 32.90
N VAL A 21 39.11 -14.75 32.80
CA VAL A 21 37.84 -14.37 32.16
C VAL A 21 37.22 -13.17 32.88
N LEU A 22 37.16 -13.19 34.22
CA LEU A 22 36.60 -12.08 35.01
C LEU A 22 37.39 -10.77 34.82
N ILE A 23 38.73 -10.86 34.78
CA ILE A 23 39.59 -9.68 34.52
C ILE A 23 39.33 -9.15 33.12
N THR A 24 39.24 -10.03 32.09
CA THR A 24 38.98 -9.64 30.71
C THR A 24 37.62 -8.95 30.59
N VAL A 25 36.58 -9.54 31.19
CA VAL A 25 35.23 -8.94 31.21
C VAL A 25 35.25 -7.59 31.94
N GLY A 26 35.96 -7.49 33.08
CA GLY A 26 36.12 -6.24 33.83
C GLY A 26 36.79 -5.14 33.01
N VAL A 27 37.85 -5.44 32.28
CA VAL A 27 38.54 -4.50 31.38
C VAL A 27 37.62 -4.05 30.24
N VAL A 28 36.90 -4.98 29.61
CA VAL A 28 35.94 -4.67 28.52
C VAL A 28 34.84 -3.72 29.01
N LEU A 29 34.32 -3.92 30.22
CA LEU A 29 33.31 -3.04 30.82
C LEU A 29 33.87 -1.65 31.17
N ILE A 30 35.13 -1.57 31.65
CA ILE A 30 35.81 -0.30 31.95
C ILE A 30 36.03 0.51 30.67
N LEU A 31 36.32 -0.15 29.56
CA LEU A 31 36.47 0.48 28.24
C LEU A 31 35.15 0.93 27.61
N GLY A 32 34.00 0.80 28.33
CA GLY A 32 32.69 1.24 27.87
C GLY A 32 31.95 0.26 27.01
N TYR A 33 32.45 -0.96 26.79
CA TYR A 33 31.72 -1.99 26.06
C TYR A 33 30.57 -2.54 26.88
N ARG A 34 29.43 -2.74 26.20
CA ARG A 34 28.20 -3.27 26.80
C ARG A 34 27.61 -4.34 25.91
N PHE A 35 26.93 -5.30 26.55
CA PHE A 35 26.01 -6.21 25.90
C PHE A 35 24.60 -5.86 26.39
N THR A 36 23.75 -5.39 25.50
CA THR A 36 22.39 -4.93 25.86
C THR A 36 21.34 -5.34 24.81
N THR A 37 20.09 -5.24 25.20
CA THR A 37 18.97 -5.43 24.28
C THR A 37 18.44 -4.05 23.89
N LEU A 38 18.32 -3.80 22.59
CA LEU A 38 17.79 -2.57 22.03
C LEU A 38 16.24 -2.54 22.11
N PRO A 39 15.58 -1.38 21.96
CA PRO A 39 14.12 -1.26 22.02
C PRO A 39 13.38 -2.18 21.03
N ASN A 40 13.93 -2.41 19.83
CA ASN A 40 13.41 -3.33 18.80
C ASN A 40 13.65 -4.82 19.12
N GLY A 41 14.24 -5.16 20.28
CA GLY A 41 14.56 -6.53 20.70
C GLY A 41 15.87 -7.08 20.15
N ALA A 42 16.59 -6.37 19.29
CA ALA A 42 17.92 -6.78 18.81
C ALA A 42 18.96 -6.77 19.95
N LYS A 43 20.03 -7.54 19.79
CA LYS A 43 21.14 -7.58 20.73
C LYS A 43 22.27 -6.67 20.21
N PHE A 44 22.79 -5.82 21.08
CA PHE A 44 23.93 -4.96 20.79
C PHE A 44 25.14 -5.41 21.60
N LEU A 45 26.26 -5.48 20.94
CA LEU A 45 27.59 -5.68 21.55
C LEU A 45 28.53 -4.60 21.04
N GLY A 46 28.89 -3.68 21.89
CA GLY A 46 29.77 -2.59 21.49
C GLY A 46 29.95 -1.52 22.54
N LYS A 47 30.52 -0.41 22.14
CA LYS A 47 30.80 0.74 22.99
C LYS A 47 29.50 1.55 23.20
N SER A 48 29.26 1.93 24.45
CA SER A 48 28.12 2.80 24.82
C SER A 48 28.63 3.98 25.65
N GLU A 49 28.03 5.16 25.41
CA GLU A 49 28.29 6.40 26.15
C GLU A 49 26.98 6.94 26.70
N ASN A 50 26.93 7.26 27.99
CA ASN A 50 25.72 7.70 28.68
C ASN A 50 24.50 6.80 28.44
N GLY A 51 24.71 5.48 28.33
CA GLY A 51 23.66 4.50 28.04
C GLY A 51 23.29 4.37 26.58
N GLN A 52 23.77 5.25 25.68
CA GLN A 52 23.53 5.24 24.26
C GLN A 52 24.57 4.34 23.56
N PRO A 53 24.17 3.35 22.76
CA PRO A 53 25.06 2.62 21.85
C PRO A 53 25.70 3.59 20.84
N VAL A 54 27.06 3.60 20.78
CA VAL A 54 27.78 4.53 19.89
C VAL A 54 28.57 3.83 18.78
N SER A 55 29.11 2.63 19.03
CA SER A 55 29.73 1.83 17.97
C SER A 55 29.76 0.36 18.34
N GLY A 56 29.51 -0.53 17.41
CA GLY A 56 29.55 -1.97 17.63
C GLY A 56 28.55 -2.74 16.73
N THR A 57 28.38 -4.01 17.05
CA THR A 57 27.57 -4.93 16.28
C THR A 57 26.17 -5.03 16.84
N ILE A 58 25.16 -4.90 16.00
CA ILE A 58 23.75 -5.21 16.27
C ILE A 58 23.45 -6.58 15.66
N LYS A 59 22.82 -7.46 16.45
CA LYS A 59 22.31 -8.75 15.98
C LYS A 59 20.79 -8.78 16.15
N TYR A 60 20.08 -8.77 15.02
CA TYR A 60 18.62 -8.81 14.97
C TYR A 60 18.08 -10.21 15.24
N GLN A 61 16.82 -10.32 15.63
CA GLN A 61 16.15 -11.60 15.89
C GLN A 61 16.06 -12.50 14.64
N THR A 62 16.06 -11.88 13.44
CA THR A 62 16.13 -12.58 12.15
C THR A 62 17.47 -13.25 11.87
N GLY A 63 18.48 -13.01 12.71
CA GLY A 63 19.85 -13.44 12.48
C GLY A 63 20.69 -12.45 11.66
N MET A 64 20.09 -11.38 11.12
CA MET A 64 20.80 -10.30 10.45
C MET A 64 21.75 -9.62 11.45
N GLU A 65 22.94 -9.24 10.98
CA GLU A 65 23.90 -8.47 11.73
C GLU A 65 24.22 -7.15 11.03
N ALA A 66 24.50 -6.12 11.81
CA ALA A 66 24.88 -4.80 11.30
C ALA A 66 25.93 -4.14 12.19
N GLU A 67 26.73 -3.25 11.63
CA GLU A 67 27.67 -2.40 12.34
C GLU A 67 27.07 -1.01 12.52
N LEU A 68 27.03 -0.56 13.77
CA LEU A 68 26.55 0.76 14.18
C LEU A 68 27.74 1.71 14.31
N ASP A 69 27.62 2.89 13.70
CA ASP A 69 28.44 4.08 14.01
C ASP A 69 27.49 5.27 14.24
N TYR A 70 27.26 5.60 15.50
CA TYR A 70 26.37 6.67 15.93
C TYR A 70 26.86 8.05 15.48
N PHE A 71 28.18 8.30 15.56
CA PHE A 71 28.74 9.60 15.21
C PHE A 71 28.73 9.86 13.70
N ALA A 72 28.91 8.81 12.91
CA ALA A 72 28.69 8.87 11.46
C ALA A 72 27.22 8.79 11.06
N LYS A 73 26.29 8.59 12.04
CA LYS A 73 24.85 8.36 11.81
C LYS A 73 24.58 7.21 10.85
N THR A 74 25.32 6.11 10.92
CA THR A 74 25.20 4.98 9.99
C THR A 74 24.95 3.67 10.69
N ILE A 75 24.12 2.82 10.04
CA ILE A 75 24.02 1.38 10.33
C ILE A 75 24.30 0.65 9.01
N ARG A 76 25.34 -0.19 8.97
CA ARG A 76 25.74 -0.98 7.81
C ARG A 76 25.44 -2.44 8.05
N TYR A 77 24.50 -2.98 7.29
CA TYR A 77 24.06 -4.37 7.41
C TYR A 77 25.00 -5.31 6.65
N LYS A 78 25.16 -6.54 7.12
CA LYS A 78 26.03 -7.54 6.47
C LYS A 78 25.54 -7.98 5.08
N ASN A 79 24.24 -7.80 4.78
CA ASN A 79 23.70 -8.02 3.44
C ASN A 79 24.00 -6.89 2.44
N GLY A 80 24.72 -5.87 2.88
CA GLY A 80 25.10 -4.71 2.07
C GLY A 80 24.17 -3.51 2.17
N ASP A 81 23.03 -3.62 2.85
CA ASP A 81 22.12 -2.49 3.08
C ASP A 81 22.80 -1.42 3.95
N ILE A 82 22.44 -0.16 3.72
CA ILE A 82 23.00 0.97 4.46
C ILE A 82 21.88 1.90 4.89
N TYR A 83 21.85 2.20 6.18
CA TYR A 83 21.06 3.30 6.72
C TYR A 83 21.95 4.48 7.05
N ILE A 84 21.48 5.68 6.74
CA ILE A 84 22.11 6.96 7.11
C ILE A 84 21.00 7.87 7.65
N GLY A 85 21.10 8.27 8.92
CA GLY A 85 20.06 9.11 9.52
C GLY A 85 20.10 9.15 11.04
N ASP A 86 19.01 9.58 11.64
CA ASP A 86 18.91 9.72 13.08
C ASP A 86 18.84 8.34 13.76
N ILE A 87 19.63 8.16 14.81
CA ILE A 87 19.74 6.91 15.56
C ILE A 87 19.50 7.23 17.03
N VAL A 88 18.56 6.54 17.64
CA VAL A 88 18.26 6.65 19.08
C VAL A 88 18.29 5.26 19.70
N ASN A 89 19.06 5.10 20.77
CA ASN A 89 19.22 3.80 21.46
C ASN A 89 19.59 2.65 20.51
N GLY A 90 20.37 2.93 19.45
CA GLY A 90 20.82 1.94 18.47
C GLY A 90 19.79 1.54 17.42
N CYS A 91 18.62 2.16 17.41
CA CYS A 91 17.56 1.95 16.42
C CYS A 91 17.46 3.15 15.44
N ARG A 92 17.02 2.90 14.21
CA ARG A 92 16.66 3.96 13.27
C ARG A 92 15.47 4.72 13.83
N GLU A 93 15.58 6.04 13.87
CA GLU A 93 14.56 6.93 14.43
C GLU A 93 14.58 8.24 13.65
N GLY A 94 13.48 9.03 13.67
CA GLY A 94 13.45 10.33 13.00
C GLY A 94 13.66 10.24 11.50
N ASN A 95 14.46 11.13 10.92
CA ASN A 95 14.69 11.17 9.48
C ASN A 95 15.93 10.38 9.07
N GLY A 96 15.83 9.69 7.93
CA GLY A 96 16.95 8.94 7.39
C GLY A 96 16.75 8.44 5.98
N VAL A 97 17.80 7.86 5.44
CA VAL A 97 17.85 7.22 4.13
C VAL A 97 18.25 5.76 4.32
N MET A 98 17.46 4.85 3.75
CA MET A 98 17.76 3.42 3.67
C MET A 98 18.04 3.05 2.23
N GLN A 99 19.19 2.43 1.98
CA GLN A 99 19.58 1.89 0.69
C GLN A 99 19.56 0.36 0.79
N TYR A 100 18.76 -0.28 -0.06
CA TYR A 100 18.61 -1.74 -0.11
C TYR A 100 19.54 -2.31 -1.18
N SER A 101 20.60 -2.97 -0.79
CA SER A 101 21.64 -3.46 -1.69
C SER A 101 21.15 -4.55 -2.65
N ALA A 102 20.27 -5.43 -2.17
CA ALA A 102 19.77 -6.55 -2.96
C ALA A 102 18.86 -6.13 -4.11
N THR A 103 18.07 -5.07 -3.94
CA THR A 103 17.11 -4.59 -4.94
C THR A 103 17.56 -3.32 -5.64
N GLY A 104 18.41 -2.52 -4.99
CA GLY A 104 18.78 -1.18 -5.43
C GLY A 104 17.75 -0.11 -5.08
N ASP A 105 16.75 -0.45 -4.29
CA ASP A 105 15.72 0.49 -3.83
C ASP A 105 16.30 1.48 -2.82
N VAL A 106 15.68 2.66 -2.74
CA VAL A 106 16.03 3.69 -1.77
C VAL A 106 14.78 4.23 -1.11
N TYR A 107 14.77 4.26 0.22
CA TYR A 107 13.77 4.98 1.00
C TYR A 107 14.40 6.21 1.64
N GLU A 108 13.74 7.34 1.57
CA GLU A 108 14.10 8.60 2.25
C GLU A 108 12.88 9.11 3.00
N GLY A 109 12.94 9.18 4.32
CA GLY A 109 11.79 9.58 5.12
C GLY A 109 11.95 9.28 6.59
N GLN A 110 10.82 9.16 7.26
CA GLN A 110 10.75 9.00 8.70
C GLN A 110 10.83 7.53 9.12
N PHE A 111 11.47 7.32 10.24
CA PHE A 111 11.63 6.02 10.90
C PHE A 111 11.16 6.11 12.35
N ARG A 112 10.65 5.02 12.86
CA ARG A 112 10.29 4.85 14.25
C ARG A 112 10.60 3.41 14.68
N ASN A 113 11.51 3.27 15.65
CA ASN A 113 11.90 1.97 16.21
C ASN A 113 12.28 0.94 15.12
N ASP A 114 13.13 1.34 14.17
CA ASP A 114 13.60 0.59 12.99
C ASP A 114 12.57 0.36 11.87
N GLU A 115 11.34 0.82 12.00
CA GLU A 115 10.32 0.71 10.96
C GLU A 115 10.16 2.01 10.17
N LEU A 116 9.80 1.90 8.89
CA LEU A 116 9.38 3.05 8.10
C LEU A 116 8.05 3.54 8.68
N SER A 117 7.99 4.83 9.03
CA SER A 117 6.82 5.41 9.69
C SER A 117 6.71 6.89 9.35
N GLY A 118 5.49 7.43 9.32
CA GLY A 118 5.28 8.83 8.92
C GLY A 118 5.45 9.05 7.43
N THR A 119 5.95 10.22 7.03
CA THR A 119 6.05 10.59 5.61
C THR A 119 7.40 10.21 5.01
N GLY A 120 7.39 9.77 3.75
CA GLY A 120 8.61 9.45 3.05
C GLY A 120 8.45 9.25 1.55
N VAL A 121 9.58 9.05 0.89
CA VAL A 121 9.69 8.75 -0.53
C VAL A 121 10.38 7.40 -0.69
N PHE A 122 9.73 6.47 -1.34
CA PHE A 122 10.30 5.18 -1.71
C PHE A 122 10.56 5.16 -3.22
N LYS A 123 11.80 5.04 -3.60
CA LYS A 123 12.26 4.94 -5.00
C LYS A 123 12.65 3.49 -5.27
N TYR A 124 11.88 2.82 -6.09
CA TYR A 124 12.14 1.45 -6.53
C TYR A 124 13.16 1.45 -7.66
N ALA A 125 14.06 0.50 -7.68
CA ALA A 125 15.11 0.42 -8.70
C ALA A 125 14.57 0.28 -10.13
N GLN A 126 13.38 -0.30 -10.29
CA GLN A 126 12.67 -0.39 -11.56
C GLN A 126 12.08 0.93 -12.08
N GLY A 127 12.19 2.01 -11.30
CA GLY A 127 11.76 3.35 -11.67
C GLY A 127 10.42 3.79 -11.08
N ASP A 128 9.71 2.93 -10.36
CA ASP A 128 8.51 3.33 -9.61
C ASP A 128 8.89 4.27 -8.45
N VAL A 129 7.98 5.17 -8.10
CA VAL A 129 8.19 6.07 -6.96
C VAL A 129 6.90 6.19 -6.15
N TYR A 130 7.00 5.93 -4.85
CA TYR A 130 5.94 6.24 -3.90
C TYR A 130 6.31 7.46 -3.06
N ARG A 131 5.38 8.38 -2.87
CA ARG A 131 5.46 9.52 -1.94
C ARG A 131 4.22 9.55 -1.09
N GLY A 132 4.35 9.36 0.22
CA GLY A 132 3.18 9.33 1.08
C GLY A 132 3.50 8.90 2.50
N THR A 133 2.47 8.51 3.21
CA THR A 133 2.56 8.04 4.58
C THR A 133 2.81 6.54 4.65
N LEU A 134 3.63 6.15 5.61
CA LEU A 134 3.90 4.76 5.95
C LEU A 134 3.60 4.51 7.42
N LEU A 135 3.18 3.30 7.74
CA LEU A 135 3.00 2.81 9.09
C LEU A 135 3.50 1.36 9.15
N ASN A 136 4.39 1.08 10.11
CA ASN A 136 4.99 -0.26 10.28
C ASN A 136 5.55 -0.81 8.96
N SER A 137 6.29 0.03 8.23
CA SER A 137 6.95 -0.27 6.95
C SER A 137 6.00 -0.61 5.79
N LYS A 138 4.70 -0.27 5.89
CA LYS A 138 3.70 -0.42 4.84
C LYS A 138 3.16 0.95 4.42
N LYS A 139 2.74 1.08 3.16
CA LYS A 139 1.97 2.26 2.71
C LYS A 139 0.64 2.26 3.46
N ASP A 140 0.38 3.31 4.23
CA ASP A 140 -0.84 3.48 5.02
C ASP A 140 -1.17 4.98 5.13
N GLY A 141 -2.39 5.37 4.76
CA GLY A 141 -2.82 6.75 4.63
C GLY A 141 -2.68 7.29 3.21
N TYR A 142 -2.59 8.61 3.07
CA TYR A 142 -2.55 9.26 1.75
C TYR A 142 -1.17 9.15 1.10
N GLY A 143 -1.17 8.89 -0.21
CA GLY A 143 0.06 8.83 -1.00
C GLY A 143 -0.15 8.95 -2.49
N VAL A 144 0.95 9.18 -3.18
CA VAL A 144 1.07 9.21 -4.64
C VAL A 144 2.02 8.09 -5.04
N PHE A 145 1.58 7.25 -5.96
CA PHE A 145 2.39 6.21 -6.58
C PHE A 145 2.55 6.50 -8.07
N GLU A 146 3.75 6.77 -8.49
CA GLU A 146 4.14 6.98 -9.89
C GLU A 146 4.80 5.70 -10.39
N TYR A 147 4.17 5.05 -11.36
CA TYR A 147 4.67 3.82 -11.96
C TYR A 147 5.65 4.14 -13.09
N SER A 148 6.68 3.35 -13.25
CA SER A 148 7.69 3.48 -14.32
C SER A 148 7.10 3.41 -15.73
N ASN A 149 5.93 2.78 -15.88
CA ASN A 149 5.20 2.71 -17.13
C ASN A 149 4.36 3.97 -17.45
N GLY A 150 4.45 5.01 -16.62
CA GLY A 150 3.72 6.28 -16.77
C GLY A 150 2.33 6.33 -16.15
N ASN A 151 1.86 5.25 -15.52
CA ASN A 151 0.64 5.29 -14.73
C ASN A 151 0.88 6.08 -13.43
N ARG A 152 -0.20 6.64 -12.87
CA ARG A 152 -0.14 7.35 -11.58
C ARG A 152 -1.39 7.07 -10.76
N TYR A 153 -1.19 6.73 -9.50
CA TYR A 153 -2.25 6.69 -8.51
C TYR A 153 -2.03 7.78 -7.47
N GLU A 154 -3.11 8.43 -7.06
CA GLU A 154 -3.12 9.40 -5.97
C GLU A 154 -4.36 9.14 -5.12
N GLY A 155 -4.17 8.80 -3.84
CA GLY A 155 -5.28 8.44 -2.97
C GLY A 155 -4.82 7.74 -1.70
N THR A 156 -5.75 7.06 -1.06
CA THR A 156 -5.52 6.40 0.21
C THR A 156 -5.00 4.98 0.00
N PHE A 157 -4.07 4.58 0.86
CA PHE A 157 -3.56 3.23 1.02
C PHE A 157 -3.90 2.70 2.41
N ARG A 158 -4.04 1.39 2.52
CA ARG A 158 -4.10 0.65 3.78
C ARG A 158 -3.34 -0.66 3.62
N ASP A 159 -2.36 -0.91 4.48
CA ASP A 159 -1.52 -2.13 4.43
C ASP A 159 -0.97 -2.43 3.02
N ASP A 160 -0.40 -1.43 2.34
CA ASP A 160 0.16 -1.45 0.98
C ASP A 160 -0.84 -1.47 -0.18
N VAL A 161 -2.14 -1.70 0.04
CA VAL A 161 -3.16 -1.74 -1.02
C VAL A 161 -3.93 -0.43 -1.12
N ARG A 162 -4.39 -0.08 -2.33
CA ARG A 162 -5.25 1.09 -2.55
C ARG A 162 -6.60 0.85 -1.88
N SER A 163 -7.07 1.82 -1.11
CA SER A 163 -8.29 1.74 -0.32
C SER A 163 -8.91 3.13 -0.17
N GLY A 164 -10.23 3.22 0.00
CA GLY A 164 -10.90 4.52 0.12
C GLY A 164 -10.96 5.29 -1.19
N GLN A 165 -10.89 6.62 -1.13
CA GLN A 165 -10.98 7.46 -2.31
C GLN A 165 -9.61 7.63 -2.98
N GLY A 166 -9.60 7.61 -4.32
CA GLY A 166 -8.40 7.81 -5.09
C GLY A 166 -8.65 8.11 -6.56
N LYS A 167 -7.58 8.56 -7.21
CA LYS A 167 -7.53 8.83 -8.64
C LYS A 167 -6.42 8.01 -9.28
N PHE A 168 -6.76 7.23 -10.27
CA PHE A 168 -5.81 6.50 -11.10
C PHE A 168 -5.80 7.10 -12.49
N VAL A 169 -4.63 7.44 -13.00
CA VAL A 169 -4.40 7.94 -14.36
C VAL A 169 -3.49 6.96 -15.08
N TRP A 170 -3.98 6.42 -16.19
CA TRP A 170 -3.20 5.54 -17.05
C TRP A 170 -2.32 6.35 -17.99
N ALA A 171 -1.19 5.81 -18.42
CA ALA A 171 -0.29 6.44 -19.40
C ALA A 171 -0.99 6.71 -20.74
N SER A 172 -2.05 5.96 -21.06
CA SER A 172 -2.91 6.18 -22.22
C SER A 172 -3.76 7.46 -22.17
N GLY A 173 -3.82 8.12 -21.00
CA GLY A 173 -4.68 9.28 -20.75
C GLY A 173 -6.06 8.93 -20.18
N ALA A 174 -6.42 7.64 -20.10
CA ALA A 174 -7.59 7.22 -19.36
C ALA A 174 -7.45 7.58 -17.87
N SER A 175 -8.58 7.76 -17.18
CA SER A 175 -8.54 8.03 -15.73
C SER A 175 -9.75 7.46 -15.02
N TYR A 176 -9.56 7.05 -13.77
CA TYR A 176 -10.61 6.70 -12.83
C TYR A 176 -10.47 7.55 -11.57
N GLU A 177 -11.59 8.09 -11.09
CA GLU A 177 -11.66 8.82 -9.83
C GLU A 177 -12.86 8.31 -9.03
N GLY A 178 -12.61 7.73 -7.85
CA GLY A 178 -13.67 7.08 -7.07
C GLY A 178 -13.13 6.16 -5.98
N GLY A 179 -14.00 5.26 -5.52
CA GLY A 179 -13.70 4.32 -4.45
C GLY A 179 -12.79 3.18 -4.88
N PHE A 180 -11.92 2.78 -3.97
CA PHE A 180 -11.07 1.59 -4.07
C PHE A 180 -11.24 0.72 -2.83
N GLU A 181 -11.21 -0.58 -3.01
CA GLU A 181 -11.16 -1.58 -1.96
C GLU A 181 -10.28 -2.75 -2.41
N ASN A 182 -9.24 -3.06 -1.62
CA ASN A 182 -8.28 -4.13 -1.93
C ASN A 182 -7.72 -4.04 -3.36
N ASP A 183 -7.25 -2.84 -3.75
CA ASP A 183 -6.73 -2.51 -5.09
C ASP A 183 -7.75 -2.50 -6.24
N LEU A 184 -9.00 -2.88 -6.01
CA LEU A 184 -10.07 -2.90 -7.01
C LEU A 184 -10.93 -1.63 -6.92
N LYS A 185 -11.45 -1.16 -8.08
CA LYS A 185 -12.47 -0.11 -8.09
C LYS A 185 -13.73 -0.64 -7.41
N ASN A 186 -14.22 0.08 -6.40
CA ASN A 186 -15.39 -0.30 -5.63
C ASN A 186 -16.14 0.96 -5.13
N GLY A 187 -17.47 0.92 -5.17
CA GLY A 187 -18.30 2.07 -4.86
C GLY A 187 -18.46 3.04 -6.03
N TYR A 188 -18.94 4.25 -5.76
CA TYR A 188 -19.16 5.26 -6.80
C TYR A 188 -17.86 5.79 -7.36
N GLY A 189 -17.82 5.98 -8.69
CA GLY A 189 -16.67 6.55 -9.37
C GLY A 189 -16.97 7.00 -10.79
N VAL A 190 -16.01 7.72 -11.34
CA VAL A 190 -16.00 8.28 -12.68
C VAL A 190 -14.82 7.69 -13.44
N MET A 191 -15.11 6.99 -14.54
CA MET A 191 -14.11 6.47 -15.46
C MET A 191 -14.16 7.27 -16.75
N THR A 192 -13.06 7.88 -17.14
CA THR A 192 -12.85 8.48 -18.45
C THR A 192 -11.95 7.54 -19.25
N PHE A 193 -12.42 7.07 -20.38
CA PHE A 193 -11.67 6.18 -21.27
C PHE A 193 -10.75 6.96 -22.21
N GLU A 194 -9.74 6.32 -22.73
CA GLU A 194 -8.84 6.91 -23.75
C GLU A 194 -9.60 7.42 -24.98
N SER A 195 -10.70 6.76 -25.34
CA SER A 195 -11.59 7.20 -26.44
C SER A 195 -12.29 8.53 -26.18
N GLY A 196 -12.24 9.07 -24.94
CA GLY A 196 -13.04 10.21 -24.48
C GLY A 196 -14.44 9.84 -24.01
N SER A 197 -14.83 8.57 -24.07
CA SER A 197 -16.06 8.08 -23.44
C SER A 197 -15.96 8.17 -21.92
N LYS A 198 -17.10 8.31 -21.24
CA LYS A 198 -17.15 8.48 -19.78
C LYS A 198 -18.21 7.58 -19.17
N TYR A 199 -17.89 6.95 -18.06
CA TYR A 199 -18.84 6.26 -17.20
C TYR A 199 -18.88 6.94 -15.84
N GLU A 200 -20.06 7.19 -15.34
CA GLU A 200 -20.35 7.73 -14.01
C GLU A 200 -21.32 6.79 -13.31
N GLY A 201 -20.90 6.14 -12.25
CA GLY A 201 -21.75 5.17 -11.55
C GLY A 201 -20.99 4.29 -10.60
N THR A 202 -21.66 3.25 -10.11
CA THR A 202 -21.09 2.33 -9.14
C THR A 202 -20.22 1.29 -9.82
N PHE A 203 -19.14 0.94 -9.14
CA PHE A 203 -18.25 -0.18 -9.46
C PHE A 203 -18.35 -1.23 -8.35
N LYS A 204 -18.23 -2.48 -8.72
CA LYS A 204 -18.07 -3.62 -7.83
C LYS A 204 -16.96 -4.51 -8.36
N ASN A 205 -15.85 -4.61 -7.62
CA ASN A 205 -14.68 -5.41 -8.02
C ASN A 205 -14.23 -5.13 -9.46
N ASP A 206 -13.93 -3.87 -9.77
CA ASP A 206 -13.52 -3.35 -11.09
C ASP A 206 -14.60 -3.32 -12.19
N MET A 207 -15.73 -3.98 -11.99
CA MET A 207 -16.84 -4.01 -12.95
C MET A 207 -17.81 -2.85 -12.71
N ARG A 208 -18.35 -2.27 -13.80
CA ARG A 208 -19.48 -1.35 -13.73
C ARG A 208 -20.71 -2.15 -13.29
N ASP A 209 -21.23 -1.82 -12.12
CA ASP A 209 -22.36 -2.55 -11.53
C ASP A 209 -23.13 -1.60 -10.61
N GLY A 210 -24.34 -1.27 -10.98
CA GLY A 210 -25.17 -0.37 -10.18
C GLY A 210 -26.37 0.13 -10.95
N ASP A 211 -27.25 0.78 -10.22
CA ASP A 211 -28.41 1.48 -10.76
C ASP A 211 -28.09 2.97 -10.96
N ASN A 212 -28.88 3.64 -11.81
CA ASN A 212 -28.76 5.07 -12.09
C ASN A 212 -27.35 5.49 -12.57
N CYS A 213 -26.71 4.66 -13.38
CA CYS A 213 -25.42 4.92 -13.98
C CYS A 213 -25.57 5.70 -15.29
N VAL A 214 -24.53 6.45 -15.62
CA VAL A 214 -24.46 7.21 -16.86
C VAL A 214 -23.25 6.77 -17.67
N TYR A 215 -23.47 6.40 -18.92
CA TYR A 215 -22.39 6.20 -19.89
C TYR A 215 -22.54 7.22 -21.02
N THR A 216 -21.49 7.99 -21.28
CA THR A 216 -21.44 8.95 -22.39
C THR A 216 -20.34 8.50 -23.35
N TRP A 217 -20.71 8.22 -24.60
CA TRP A 217 -19.76 7.88 -25.66
C TRP A 217 -19.03 9.13 -26.20
N ALA A 218 -17.92 8.92 -26.83
CA ALA A 218 -17.14 10.00 -27.46
C ALA A 218 -17.92 10.78 -28.52
N ASN A 219 -18.88 10.13 -29.19
CA ASN A 219 -19.80 10.75 -30.15
C ASN A 219 -20.96 11.52 -29.50
N ARG A 220 -20.96 11.68 -28.16
CA ARG A 220 -21.97 12.34 -27.31
C ARG A 220 -23.27 11.58 -27.14
N GLU A 221 -23.37 10.37 -27.62
CA GLU A 221 -24.49 9.50 -27.24
C GLU A 221 -24.41 9.21 -25.74
N ARG A 222 -25.56 8.99 -25.11
CA ARG A 222 -25.66 8.82 -23.67
C ARG A 222 -26.66 7.72 -23.32
N TYR A 223 -26.23 6.82 -22.46
CA TYR A 223 -27.08 5.88 -21.76
C TYR A 223 -27.22 6.31 -20.28
N ASN A 224 -28.45 6.29 -19.79
CA ASN A 224 -28.76 6.52 -18.39
C ASN A 224 -29.61 5.35 -17.90
N GLY A 225 -29.06 4.48 -17.08
CA GLY A 225 -29.72 3.26 -16.63
C GLY A 225 -28.78 2.38 -15.81
N SER A 226 -29.23 1.15 -15.58
CA SER A 226 -28.47 0.21 -14.76
C SER A 226 -27.39 -0.52 -15.55
N PHE A 227 -26.31 -0.86 -14.87
CA PHE A 227 -25.25 -1.75 -15.32
C PHE A 227 -25.17 -2.97 -14.42
N ARG A 228 -24.89 -4.14 -15.00
CA ARG A 228 -24.55 -5.38 -14.31
C ARG A 228 -23.36 -6.02 -14.99
N ASN A 229 -22.29 -6.29 -14.25
CA ASN A 229 -21.07 -6.92 -14.74
C ASN A 229 -20.55 -6.29 -16.07
N ASN A 230 -20.44 -4.96 -16.10
CA ASN A 230 -20.03 -4.14 -17.26
C ASN A 230 -21.03 -3.99 -18.41
N LEU A 231 -22.18 -4.66 -18.38
CA LEU A 231 -23.19 -4.60 -19.43
C LEU A 231 -24.36 -3.69 -19.04
N MET A 232 -24.95 -2.99 -20.00
CA MET A 232 -26.23 -2.29 -19.80
C MET A 232 -27.31 -3.35 -19.51
N ASP A 233 -27.87 -3.34 -18.32
CA ASP A 233 -28.81 -4.35 -17.89
C ASP A 233 -29.77 -3.78 -16.84
N THR A 234 -31.04 -3.78 -17.13
CA THR A 234 -32.09 -3.24 -16.28
C THR A 234 -32.79 -4.30 -15.43
N ARG A 235 -32.37 -5.57 -15.52
CA ARG A 235 -32.92 -6.64 -14.67
C ARG A 235 -32.59 -6.36 -13.20
N LYS A 236 -33.55 -6.59 -12.32
CA LYS A 236 -33.34 -6.53 -10.88
C LYS A 236 -32.54 -7.73 -10.40
N VAL A 237 -31.71 -7.48 -9.42
CA VAL A 237 -30.99 -8.53 -8.68
C VAL A 237 -31.44 -8.54 -7.23
N ASP A 238 -31.33 -9.70 -6.60
CA ASP A 238 -31.55 -9.88 -5.17
C ASP A 238 -30.28 -9.47 -4.37
N GLU A 239 -30.30 -9.68 -3.06
CA GLU A 239 -29.19 -9.39 -2.15
C GLU A 239 -27.91 -10.18 -2.45
N ASN A 240 -28.01 -11.33 -3.14
CA ASN A 240 -26.88 -12.16 -3.55
C ASN A 240 -26.34 -11.77 -4.94
N GLY A 241 -27.04 -10.87 -5.66
CA GLY A 241 -26.69 -10.45 -7.01
C GLY A 241 -27.28 -11.34 -8.12
N GLU A 242 -28.19 -12.23 -7.77
CA GLU A 242 -28.88 -13.10 -8.72
C GLU A 242 -30.10 -12.40 -9.35
N PHE A 243 -30.34 -12.63 -10.66
CA PHE A 243 -31.45 -12.01 -11.35
C PHE A 243 -32.80 -12.53 -10.86
N ILE A 244 -33.68 -11.60 -10.46
CA ILE A 244 -35.02 -11.91 -9.96
C ILE A 244 -35.92 -12.28 -11.13
N LYS A 245 -36.67 -13.39 -10.98
CA LYS A 245 -37.72 -13.81 -11.89
C LYS A 245 -39.10 -13.69 -11.24
N GLY A 246 -40.07 -13.26 -12.02
CA GLY A 246 -41.49 -13.23 -11.64
C GLY A 246 -42.12 -14.63 -11.67
N GLU A 247 -43.39 -14.70 -11.24
CA GLU A 247 -44.17 -15.96 -11.22
C GLU A 247 -44.32 -16.62 -12.60
N ASN A 248 -44.27 -15.83 -13.67
CA ASN A 248 -44.30 -16.30 -15.07
C ASN A 248 -42.95 -16.78 -15.61
N GLY A 249 -41.87 -16.74 -14.76
CA GLY A 249 -40.51 -17.11 -15.11
C GLY A 249 -39.73 -16.07 -15.89
N GLU A 250 -40.31 -14.92 -16.23
CA GLU A 250 -39.62 -13.80 -16.88
C GLU A 250 -38.82 -12.98 -15.89
N TYR A 251 -37.78 -12.29 -16.37
CA TYR A 251 -36.97 -11.41 -15.51
C TYR A 251 -37.75 -10.17 -15.08
N VAL A 252 -37.62 -9.82 -13.81
CA VAL A 252 -38.17 -8.57 -13.29
C VAL A 252 -37.19 -7.44 -13.63
N HIS A 253 -37.70 -6.43 -14.33
CA HIS A 253 -36.92 -5.24 -14.64
C HIS A 253 -37.07 -4.15 -13.54
N GLY A 254 -36.05 -3.33 -13.38
CA GLY A 254 -36.08 -2.08 -12.64
C GLY A 254 -36.65 -0.94 -13.46
N ASP A 255 -36.07 0.25 -13.27
CA ASP A 255 -36.45 1.41 -14.05
C ASP A 255 -36.03 1.28 -15.51
N MET A 256 -36.85 1.82 -16.43
CA MET A 256 -36.47 1.91 -17.84
C MET A 256 -35.22 2.80 -17.98
N ALA A 257 -34.28 2.32 -18.77
CA ALA A 257 -33.13 3.15 -19.16
C ALA A 257 -33.51 4.15 -20.24
N VAL A 258 -32.77 5.24 -20.32
CA VAL A 258 -32.88 6.26 -21.35
C VAL A 258 -31.60 6.27 -22.19
N TYR A 259 -31.73 6.02 -23.49
CA TYR A 259 -30.62 6.18 -24.43
C TYR A 259 -30.88 7.42 -25.29
N THR A 260 -29.89 8.33 -25.34
CA THR A 260 -29.94 9.56 -26.13
C THR A 260 -28.91 9.47 -27.24
N PHE A 261 -29.39 9.55 -28.48
CA PHE A 261 -28.54 9.59 -29.66
C PHE A 261 -27.85 10.94 -29.83
N SER A 262 -26.81 10.97 -30.64
CA SER A 262 -26.08 12.21 -31.01
C SER A 262 -26.97 13.23 -31.69
N THR A 263 -28.06 12.79 -32.32
CA THR A 263 -29.10 13.63 -32.94
C THR A 263 -30.06 14.26 -31.94
N GLY A 264 -29.98 13.92 -30.64
CA GLY A 264 -30.95 14.35 -29.62
C GLY A 264 -32.19 13.49 -29.49
N ARG A 265 -32.41 12.51 -30.38
CA ARG A 265 -33.51 11.54 -30.26
C ARG A 265 -33.29 10.67 -29.04
N THR A 266 -34.35 10.27 -28.35
CA THR A 266 -34.29 9.41 -27.17
C THR A 266 -35.01 8.10 -27.35
N TYR A 267 -34.49 7.11 -26.69
CA TYR A 267 -35.01 5.77 -26.55
C TYR A 267 -35.29 5.54 -25.07
N ARG A 268 -36.51 5.05 -24.76
CA ARG A 268 -36.80 4.54 -23.39
C ARG A 268 -37.16 3.06 -23.49
N GLY A 269 -36.55 2.23 -22.65
CA GLY A 269 -36.77 0.80 -22.68
C GLY A 269 -35.95 0.04 -21.67
N TYR A 270 -36.10 -1.28 -21.72
CA TYR A 270 -35.31 -2.20 -20.91
C TYR A 270 -34.12 -2.70 -21.71
N PHE A 271 -33.09 -3.10 -21.00
CA PHE A 271 -31.88 -3.69 -21.56
C PHE A 271 -31.57 -5.01 -20.86
N VAL A 272 -31.10 -5.97 -21.62
CA VAL A 272 -30.60 -7.27 -21.15
C VAL A 272 -29.27 -7.54 -21.84
N GLU A 273 -28.20 -7.68 -21.05
CA GLU A 273 -26.86 -7.99 -21.56
C GLU A 273 -26.39 -7.07 -22.70
N GLY A 274 -26.70 -5.78 -22.57
CA GLY A 274 -26.31 -4.75 -23.55
C GLY A 274 -27.30 -4.60 -24.72
N GLN A 275 -28.31 -5.45 -24.84
CA GLN A 275 -29.30 -5.38 -25.92
C GLN A 275 -30.59 -4.72 -25.43
N ALA A 276 -31.15 -3.83 -26.25
CA ALA A 276 -32.44 -3.21 -25.97
C ALA A 276 -33.60 -4.21 -26.16
N VAL A 277 -34.48 -4.27 -25.17
CA VAL A 277 -35.70 -5.11 -25.20
C VAL A 277 -36.92 -4.24 -24.88
N GLY A 278 -38.02 -4.40 -25.60
CA GLY A 278 -39.30 -3.69 -25.33
C GLY A 278 -39.23 -2.17 -25.51
N VAL A 279 -38.68 -1.70 -26.61
CA VAL A 279 -38.32 -0.30 -26.85
C VAL A 279 -39.51 0.58 -27.26
N ARG A 280 -39.59 1.79 -26.66
CA ARG A 280 -40.38 2.93 -27.21
C ARG A 280 -39.42 4.00 -27.75
N ILE A 281 -39.63 4.41 -29.02
CA ILE A 281 -38.98 5.60 -29.59
C ILE A 281 -39.82 6.81 -29.18
N GLU A 282 -39.20 7.78 -28.46
CA GLU A 282 -39.83 9.09 -28.25
C GLU A 282 -39.15 10.08 -29.21
N ASN A 283 -39.94 10.59 -30.17
CA ASN A 283 -39.49 11.70 -30.99
C ASN A 283 -39.73 12.97 -30.18
N ASN A 284 -38.71 13.70 -29.80
CA ASN A 284 -38.83 15.09 -29.34
C ASN A 284 -39.15 15.95 -30.57
N THR A 285 -40.37 15.89 -31.08
CA THR A 285 -40.94 17.01 -31.83
C THR A 285 -41.51 17.95 -30.79
N GLU A 286 -40.78 19.00 -30.42
CA GLU A 286 -41.44 20.21 -29.94
C GLU A 286 -42.43 20.62 -31.03
N GLU A 287 -43.71 20.48 -30.79
CA GLU A 287 -44.70 21.22 -31.53
C GLU A 287 -44.38 22.72 -31.32
N VAL A 288 -43.75 23.30 -32.31
CA VAL A 288 -43.76 24.75 -32.47
C VAL A 288 -45.20 25.12 -32.75
N SER A 289 -45.93 25.43 -31.71
CA SER A 289 -47.21 26.12 -31.84
C SER A 289 -46.87 27.50 -32.41
N ASN A 290 -47.05 27.64 -33.73
CA ASN A 290 -47.08 28.96 -34.35
C ASN A 290 -48.30 29.71 -33.82
N PRO A 291 -48.14 31.02 -33.54
CA PRO A 291 -49.15 31.90 -33.01
C PRO A 291 -50.30 32.14 -33.97
#